data_3c2957a77a31c840843ce11ef404b98f
#
_entry.id   3c2957a77a31c840843ce11ef404b98f
#
_cell.length_a   1.000
_cell.length_b   1.000
_cell.length_c   1.000
_cell.angle_alpha   90.00
_cell.angle_beta   90.00
_cell.angle_gamma   90.00
#
_symmetry.space_group_name_H-M   'P 1'
#
loop_
_entity.id
_entity.type
_entity.pdbx_description
1 polymer ?
#
loop_
_entity_poly.entity_id
_entity_poly.type
_entity_poly.pdbx_seq_one_letter_code
_entity_poly.pdbx_strand_id
1 'polypeptide(L)'
;MLSLYGKGSMGMSGNNIEKQNNKKRKNLLIAIAVITVLAAAGYVMTFHPEIFEKKEEKKTVTSMYSDKIVSYNFYPSDYELDVTTVPEYMQLDRGVHYTDGNYTILVLDEEVGDYNKAVQFFVEYFKTIEKGDVDTYNTYFTDAYYETVEPYESFAPQMIYNINVQQLSETFGEDGTTTWTFNVSYMIYRNDGTFRNDIGSDAAKKLYYQLISDRDGNVKINYITYYKKA
;
A
#
# COMPACT_ATOMS: atom_id res chain seq x y z
N MET A 1 -93.00 -1.64 23.10
CA MET A 1 -93.20 -0.46 22.26
C MET A 1 -91.90 -0.08 21.64
N LEU A 2 -91.75 -0.17 20.31
CA LEU A 2 -90.86 0.51 19.37
C LEU A 2 -89.38 0.46 19.62
N SER A 3 -88.64 -0.27 18.80
CA SER A 3 -88.14 0.05 17.42
C SER A 3 -87.03 1.08 17.42
N LEU A 4 -85.85 0.69 16.83
CA LEU A 4 -85.14 1.47 15.81
C LEU A 4 -83.86 0.81 15.42
N TYR A 5 -83.82 0.29 14.26
CA TYR A 5 -83.03 0.54 13.06
C TYR A 5 -81.52 0.83 13.22
N GLY A 6 -80.76 -0.17 12.81
CA GLY A 6 -79.34 -0.03 12.43
C GLY A 6 -79.22 0.58 11.06
N LYS A 7 -78.26 1.45 10.86
CA LYS A 7 -77.74 1.84 9.55
C LYS A 7 -76.35 1.27 9.37
N GLY A 8 -76.27 0.35 8.43
CA GLY A 8 -74.99 -0.26 8.04
C GLY A 8 -74.04 0.74 7.38
N SER A 9 -72.83 0.64 7.71
CA SER A 9 -71.68 1.28 7.05
C SER A 9 -71.23 0.41 5.90
N MET A 10 -71.68 0.65 4.70
CA MET A 10 -71.05 0.24 3.45
C MET A 10 -70.23 1.41 2.91
N GLY A 11 -68.94 1.36 3.08
CA GLY A 11 -68.08 2.42 2.50
C GLY A 11 -66.59 2.22 2.58
N MET A 12 -66.07 1.07 3.02
CA MET A 12 -64.62 0.90 3.19
C MET A 12 -63.96 -0.15 2.28
N SER A 13 -64.67 -0.78 1.33
CA SER A 13 -64.06 -1.86 0.51
C SER A 13 -63.34 -1.39 -0.76
N GLY A 14 -63.78 -0.25 -1.35
CA GLY A 14 -63.26 0.22 -2.65
C GLY A 14 -61.82 0.74 -2.60
N ASN A 15 -61.47 1.52 -1.57
CA ASN A 15 -60.15 2.16 -1.48
C ASN A 15 -58.98 1.19 -1.21
N ASN A 16 -59.23 0.05 -0.56
CA ASN A 16 -58.21 -0.95 -0.30
C ASN A 16 -57.89 -1.80 -1.53
N ILE A 17 -58.87 -2.09 -2.37
CA ILE A 17 -58.70 -2.87 -3.58
C ILE A 17 -57.93 -2.03 -4.62
N GLU A 18 -58.20 -0.73 -4.73
CA GLU A 18 -57.50 0.17 -5.64
C GLU A 18 -56.02 0.39 -5.22
N LYS A 19 -55.76 0.59 -3.95
CA LYS A 19 -54.38 0.66 -3.43
C LYS A 19 -53.60 -0.64 -3.61
N GLN A 20 -54.24 -1.79 -3.46
CA GLN A 20 -53.61 -3.08 -3.66
C GLN A 20 -53.29 -3.34 -5.13
N ASN A 21 -54.21 -2.95 -6.04
CA ASN A 21 -53.98 -3.05 -7.48
C ASN A 21 -52.89 -2.09 -7.98
N ASN A 22 -52.82 -0.88 -7.45
CA ASN A 22 -51.75 0.07 -7.77
C ASN A 22 -50.38 -0.41 -7.27
N LYS A 23 -50.31 -1.04 -6.09
CA LYS A 23 -49.09 -1.65 -5.59
C LYS A 23 -48.65 -2.84 -6.45
N LYS A 24 -49.57 -3.70 -6.87
CA LYS A 24 -49.28 -4.83 -7.78
C LYS A 24 -48.78 -4.34 -9.15
N ARG A 25 -49.42 -3.30 -9.74
CA ARG A 25 -48.97 -2.70 -11.00
C ARG A 25 -47.56 -2.07 -10.87
N LYS A 26 -47.29 -1.37 -9.77
CA LYS A 26 -45.96 -0.79 -9.53
C LYS A 26 -44.88 -1.87 -9.40
N ASN A 27 -45.16 -2.95 -8.66
CA ASN A 27 -44.23 -4.05 -8.52
C ASN A 27 -44.00 -4.80 -9.85
N LEU A 28 -45.04 -4.96 -10.66
CA LEU A 28 -44.97 -5.55 -12.00
C LEU A 28 -44.06 -4.70 -12.92
N LEU A 29 -44.25 -3.37 -12.92
CA LEU A 29 -43.43 -2.46 -13.73
C LEU A 29 -41.92 -2.49 -13.29
N ILE A 30 -41.66 -2.57 -11.99
CA ILE A 30 -40.31 -2.71 -11.49
C ILE A 30 -39.70 -4.06 -11.93
N ALA A 31 -40.45 -5.15 -11.82
CA ALA A 31 -39.99 -6.46 -12.29
C ALA A 31 -39.69 -6.48 -13.79
N ILE A 32 -40.54 -5.88 -14.63
CA ILE A 32 -40.27 -5.75 -16.07
C ILE A 32 -39.02 -4.94 -16.33
N ALA A 33 -38.84 -3.79 -15.64
CA ALA A 33 -37.65 -2.95 -15.81
C ALA A 33 -36.36 -3.71 -15.44
N VAL A 34 -36.36 -4.47 -14.33
CA VAL A 34 -35.22 -5.30 -13.91
C VAL A 34 -34.91 -6.38 -14.95
N ILE A 35 -35.92 -7.08 -15.47
CA ILE A 35 -35.74 -8.13 -16.49
C ILE A 35 -35.17 -7.51 -17.77
N THR A 36 -35.65 -6.32 -18.18
CA THR A 36 -35.15 -5.64 -19.37
C THR A 36 -33.67 -5.25 -19.22
N VAL A 37 -33.29 -4.74 -18.06
CA VAL A 37 -31.86 -4.40 -17.76
C VAL A 37 -30.99 -5.64 -17.76
N LEU A 38 -31.44 -6.74 -17.15
CA LEU A 38 -30.69 -8.00 -17.15
C LEU A 38 -30.55 -8.62 -18.54
N ALA A 39 -31.64 -8.54 -19.37
CA ALA A 39 -31.60 -9.01 -20.76
C ALA A 39 -30.66 -8.15 -21.62
N ALA A 40 -30.66 -6.83 -21.44
CA ALA A 40 -29.73 -5.94 -22.13
C ALA A 40 -28.27 -6.19 -21.71
N ALA A 41 -28.01 -6.38 -20.42
CA ALA A 41 -26.69 -6.73 -19.92
C ALA A 41 -26.21 -8.09 -20.46
N GLY A 42 -27.08 -9.11 -20.47
CA GLY A 42 -26.81 -10.43 -21.06
C GLY A 42 -26.53 -10.35 -22.56
N TYR A 43 -27.27 -9.53 -23.29
CA TYR A 43 -27.06 -9.29 -24.73
C TYR A 43 -25.67 -8.68 -24.97
N VAL A 44 -25.32 -7.63 -24.21
CA VAL A 44 -24.02 -6.96 -24.36
C VAL A 44 -22.87 -7.91 -23.99
N MET A 45 -23.00 -8.73 -22.94
CA MET A 45 -22.00 -9.74 -22.60
C MET A 45 -21.80 -10.82 -23.67
N THR A 46 -22.88 -11.19 -24.38
CA THR A 46 -22.82 -12.28 -25.36
C THR A 46 -22.37 -11.80 -26.74
N PHE A 47 -22.80 -10.62 -27.15
CA PHE A 47 -22.54 -10.11 -28.50
C PHE A 47 -21.46 -9.04 -28.58
N HIS A 48 -21.10 -8.43 -27.44
CA HIS A 48 -20.04 -7.43 -27.31
C HIS A 48 -19.14 -7.74 -26.11
N PRO A 49 -18.53 -8.94 -26.04
CA PRO A 49 -17.65 -9.29 -24.93
C PRO A 49 -16.46 -8.35 -24.80
N GLU A 50 -16.06 -7.69 -25.90
CA GLU A 50 -15.00 -6.69 -25.94
C GLU A 50 -15.24 -5.48 -25.03
N ILE A 51 -16.52 -5.19 -24.66
CA ILE A 51 -16.86 -4.10 -23.73
C ILE A 51 -16.54 -4.50 -22.28
N PHE A 52 -16.56 -5.79 -21.98
CA PHE A 52 -16.28 -6.35 -20.67
C PHE A 52 -14.91 -7.03 -20.57
N GLU A 53 -14.26 -7.28 -21.70
CA GLU A 53 -12.82 -7.50 -21.66
C GLU A 53 -12.22 -6.23 -21.05
N LYS A 54 -11.91 -6.27 -19.74
CA LYS A 54 -10.81 -5.47 -19.25
C LYS A 54 -9.68 -5.79 -20.22
N LYS A 55 -9.44 -4.90 -21.19
CA LYS A 55 -8.11 -4.76 -21.70
C LYS A 55 -7.29 -4.67 -20.42
N GLU A 56 -6.61 -5.76 -20.07
CA GLU A 56 -5.36 -5.62 -19.41
C GLU A 56 -4.58 -4.75 -20.39
N GLU A 57 -4.72 -3.43 -20.23
CA GLU A 57 -3.63 -2.58 -20.54
C GLU A 57 -2.52 -3.18 -19.69
N LYS A 58 -1.72 -4.08 -20.31
CA LYS A 58 -0.31 -4.07 -20.02
C LYS A 58 0.00 -2.59 -20.12
N LYS A 59 -0.07 -1.91 -18.97
CA LYS A 59 0.68 -0.70 -18.75
C LYS A 59 2.10 -1.16 -19.01
N THR A 60 2.48 -1.11 -20.29
CA THR A 60 3.84 -0.83 -20.64
C THR A 60 4.04 0.46 -19.88
N VAL A 61 4.60 0.35 -18.68
CA VAL A 61 5.20 1.49 -18.01
C VAL A 61 6.29 1.87 -18.98
N THR A 62 5.91 2.67 -19.95
CA THR A 62 6.85 3.44 -20.75
C THR A 62 7.43 4.35 -19.71
N SER A 63 8.54 3.89 -19.12
CA SER A 63 9.37 4.68 -18.26
C SER A 63 9.56 5.98 -19.03
N MET A 64 9.03 7.09 -18.51
CA MET A 64 9.38 8.44 -18.99
C MET A 64 10.86 8.76 -18.74
N TYR A 65 11.60 7.78 -18.27
CA TYR A 65 13.05 7.78 -18.21
C TYR A 65 13.52 7.18 -19.53
N SER A 66 14.15 8.05 -20.32
CA SER A 66 15.00 7.76 -21.48
C SER A 66 15.27 6.26 -21.65
N ASP A 67 15.06 5.72 -22.87
CA ASP A 67 15.38 4.35 -23.33
C ASP A 67 16.87 3.95 -23.16
N LYS A 68 17.59 4.59 -22.28
CA LYS A 68 18.93 4.20 -21.86
C LYS A 68 18.79 3.06 -20.88
N ILE A 69 19.08 1.85 -21.33
CA ILE A 69 19.44 0.74 -20.45
C ILE A 69 20.66 1.23 -19.66
N VAL A 70 20.47 1.63 -18.42
CA VAL A 70 21.56 1.96 -17.51
C VAL A 70 22.06 0.63 -16.96
N SER A 71 23.24 0.20 -17.36
CA SER A 71 23.92 -0.92 -16.73
C SER A 71 24.83 -0.40 -15.62
N TYR A 72 24.75 -0.98 -14.47
CA TYR A 72 25.63 -0.69 -13.33
C TYR A 72 26.72 -1.75 -13.23
N ASN A 73 27.91 -1.35 -12.83
CA ASN A 73 28.97 -2.28 -12.46
C ASN A 73 28.82 -2.60 -10.97
N PHE A 74 28.41 -3.81 -10.67
CA PHE A 74 28.28 -4.29 -9.31
C PHE A 74 29.57 -4.94 -8.82
N TYR A 75 29.79 -4.85 -7.51
CA TYR A 75 30.87 -5.57 -6.82
C TYR A 75 30.50 -7.05 -6.66
N PRO A 76 31.47 -7.94 -6.49
CA PRO A 76 31.19 -9.34 -6.15
C PRO A 76 30.40 -9.44 -4.84
N SER A 77 29.37 -10.29 -4.84
CA SER A 77 28.56 -10.54 -3.63
C SER A 77 29.32 -11.40 -2.63
N ASP A 78 29.29 -11.04 -1.37
CA ASP A 78 29.84 -11.82 -0.26
C ASP A 78 28.79 -11.96 0.85
N TYR A 79 28.17 -13.13 0.95
CA TYR A 79 27.11 -13.42 1.91
C TYR A 79 27.62 -13.62 3.35
N GLU A 80 28.92 -13.79 3.53
CA GLU A 80 29.57 -13.95 4.85
C GLU A 80 30.23 -12.63 5.32
N LEU A 81 30.04 -11.53 4.57
CA LEU A 81 30.66 -10.26 4.89
C LEU A 81 30.16 -9.71 6.23
N ASP A 82 31.10 -9.48 7.15
CA ASP A 82 30.85 -8.58 8.27
C ASP A 82 31.20 -7.14 7.83
N VAL A 83 30.16 -6.34 7.55
CA VAL A 83 30.32 -4.95 7.06
C VAL A 83 31.13 -4.08 8.04
N THR A 84 31.14 -4.41 9.34
CA THR A 84 31.88 -3.67 10.36
C THR A 84 33.39 -3.86 10.27
N THR A 85 33.84 -4.86 9.51
CA THR A 85 35.26 -5.14 9.29
C THR A 85 35.87 -4.33 8.14
N VAL A 86 35.05 -3.54 7.40
CA VAL A 86 35.48 -2.72 6.26
C VAL A 86 35.84 -1.30 6.75
N PRO A 87 37.13 -0.94 6.87
CA PRO A 87 37.52 0.31 7.51
C PRO A 87 37.00 1.56 6.79
N GLU A 88 36.93 1.54 5.45
CA GLU A 88 36.43 2.65 4.67
C GLU A 88 34.94 2.87 4.88
N TYR A 89 34.15 1.79 4.99
CA TYR A 89 32.72 1.86 5.31
C TYR A 89 32.48 2.40 6.72
N MET A 90 33.29 1.99 7.70
CA MET A 90 33.17 2.44 9.09
C MET A 90 33.44 3.93 9.29
N GLN A 91 34.02 4.62 8.30
CA GLN A 91 34.24 6.08 8.30
C GLN A 91 33.08 6.86 7.67
N LEU A 92 32.11 6.17 7.03
CA LEU A 92 30.95 6.81 6.41
C LEU A 92 29.88 7.13 7.46
N ASP A 93 28.99 8.04 7.10
CA ASP A 93 27.82 8.37 7.92
C ASP A 93 26.76 7.27 7.80
N ARG A 94 26.74 6.36 8.78
CA ARG A 94 25.85 5.19 8.82
C ARG A 94 24.60 5.40 9.68
N GLY A 95 24.49 6.58 10.29
CA GLY A 95 23.35 6.93 11.14
C GLY A 95 22.10 7.21 10.33
N VAL A 96 20.95 7.04 10.99
CA VAL A 96 19.65 7.41 10.42
C VAL A 96 19.38 8.87 10.73
N HIS A 97 19.33 9.70 9.70
CA HIS A 97 18.90 11.09 9.79
C HIS A 97 17.38 11.15 9.60
N TYR A 98 16.68 11.50 10.67
CA TYR A 98 15.24 11.66 10.66
C TYR A 98 14.85 13.12 10.54
N THR A 99 13.94 13.43 9.59
CA THR A 99 13.40 14.78 9.37
C THR A 99 11.90 14.79 9.59
N ASP A 100 11.44 15.66 10.49
CA ASP A 100 10.03 16.00 10.67
C ASP A 100 9.86 17.52 10.51
N GLY A 101 9.06 17.93 9.53
CA GLY A 101 8.93 19.33 9.16
C GLY A 101 10.26 19.95 8.75
N ASN A 102 10.76 20.90 9.56
CA ASN A 102 12.01 21.64 9.31
C ASN A 102 13.20 21.14 10.15
N TYR A 103 12.99 20.13 10.97
CA TYR A 103 14.01 19.65 11.90
C TYR A 103 14.56 18.33 11.42
N THR A 104 15.88 18.24 11.34
CA THR A 104 16.59 16.98 11.06
C THR A 104 17.46 16.66 12.26
N ILE A 105 17.38 15.42 12.71
CA ILE A 105 18.15 14.88 13.81
C ILE A 105 18.87 13.61 13.35
N LEU A 106 20.03 13.36 13.94
CA LEU A 106 20.67 12.04 13.89
C LEU A 106 20.07 11.18 15.00
N VAL A 107 19.47 10.05 14.63
CA VAL A 107 18.92 9.10 15.61
C VAL A 107 20.07 8.30 16.21
N LEU A 108 20.31 8.47 17.50
CA LEU A 108 21.34 7.73 18.24
C LEU A 108 20.76 6.39 18.71
N ASP A 109 21.58 5.33 18.67
CA ASP A 109 21.13 3.98 19.05
C ASP A 109 20.58 3.90 20.48
N GLU A 110 21.20 4.65 21.42
CA GLU A 110 20.78 4.73 22.81
C GLU A 110 19.44 5.48 23.01
N GLU A 111 19.04 6.33 22.05
CA GLU A 111 17.84 7.16 22.12
C GLU A 111 16.69 6.61 21.25
N VAL A 112 16.90 5.50 20.53
CA VAL A 112 15.89 4.95 19.59
C VAL A 112 14.54 4.74 20.28
N GLY A 113 14.52 4.32 21.54
CA GLY A 113 13.31 4.09 22.31
C GLY A 113 12.47 5.35 22.59
N ASP A 114 13.06 6.54 22.51
CA ASP A 114 12.40 7.82 22.78
C ASP A 114 11.64 8.36 21.56
N TYR A 115 11.86 7.78 20.38
CA TYR A 115 11.19 8.18 19.15
C TYR A 115 9.88 7.42 18.92
N ASN A 116 9.08 7.90 17.96
CA ASN A 116 7.87 7.22 17.55
C ASN A 116 8.18 5.85 16.90
N LYS A 117 7.17 4.99 16.81
CA LYS A 117 7.30 3.63 16.32
C LYS A 117 7.84 3.54 14.88
N ALA A 118 7.55 4.53 14.04
CA ALA A 118 8.02 4.53 12.67
C ALA A 118 9.53 4.81 12.59
N VAL A 119 10.08 5.68 13.44
CA VAL A 119 11.52 5.92 13.53
C VAL A 119 12.23 4.68 14.06
N GLN A 120 11.73 4.09 15.17
CA GLN A 120 12.24 2.83 15.71
C GLN A 120 12.28 1.74 14.65
N PHE A 121 11.20 1.62 13.86
CA PHE A 121 11.10 0.69 12.74
C PHE A 121 12.21 0.89 11.72
N PHE A 122 12.47 2.12 11.26
CA PHE A 122 13.50 2.36 10.25
C PHE A 122 14.91 2.01 10.73
N VAL A 123 15.21 2.26 12.00
CA VAL A 123 16.52 1.88 12.56
C VAL A 123 16.73 0.36 12.48
N GLU A 124 15.73 -0.42 12.91
CA GLU A 124 15.82 -1.88 12.85
C GLU A 124 15.78 -2.41 11.40
N TYR A 125 14.96 -1.81 10.55
CA TYR A 125 14.86 -2.14 9.12
C TYR A 125 16.23 -2.02 8.42
N PHE A 126 16.95 -0.91 8.63
CA PHE A 126 18.27 -0.72 8.03
C PHE A 126 19.32 -1.67 8.62
N LYS A 127 19.25 -1.99 9.90
CA LYS A 127 20.12 -3.00 10.52
C LYS A 127 19.96 -4.39 9.90
N THR A 128 18.75 -4.77 9.48
CA THR A 128 18.55 -6.07 8.80
C THR A 128 19.17 -6.08 7.40
N ILE A 129 19.15 -4.95 6.70
CA ILE A 129 19.80 -4.80 5.39
C ILE A 129 21.32 -4.87 5.54
N GLU A 130 21.89 -4.19 6.53
CA GLU A 130 23.33 -4.26 6.83
C GLU A 130 23.81 -5.68 7.12
N LYS A 131 22.97 -6.49 7.78
CA LYS A 131 23.28 -7.88 8.15
C LYS A 131 23.00 -8.89 7.05
N GLY A 132 22.27 -8.53 5.98
CA GLY A 132 21.77 -9.51 5.02
C GLY A 132 20.73 -10.46 5.63
N ASP A 133 20.02 -10.02 6.69
CA ASP A 133 19.00 -10.82 7.39
C ASP A 133 17.69 -10.81 6.61
N VAL A 134 17.65 -11.65 5.58
CA VAL A 134 16.50 -11.72 4.66
C VAL A 134 15.22 -12.21 5.33
N ASP A 135 15.35 -13.14 6.29
CA ASP A 135 14.19 -13.69 6.98
C ASP A 135 13.49 -12.60 7.81
N THR A 136 14.23 -11.86 8.61
CA THR A 136 13.70 -10.72 9.37
C THR A 136 13.22 -9.61 8.43
N TYR A 137 13.98 -9.28 7.37
CA TYR A 137 13.61 -8.28 6.38
C TYR A 137 12.23 -8.56 5.79
N ASN A 138 11.96 -9.78 5.36
CA ASN A 138 10.68 -10.16 4.76
C ASN A 138 9.50 -10.06 5.75
N THR A 139 9.72 -10.04 7.06
CA THR A 139 8.64 -9.85 8.04
C THR A 139 8.14 -8.41 8.13
N TYR A 140 8.91 -7.46 7.63
CA TYR A 140 8.57 -6.02 7.72
C TYR A 140 7.46 -5.57 6.76
N PHE A 141 6.96 -6.43 5.90
CA PHE A 141 5.98 -6.06 4.88
C PHE A 141 4.59 -6.61 5.19
N THR A 142 3.57 -5.92 4.67
CA THR A 142 2.20 -6.40 4.75
C THR A 142 1.92 -7.49 3.70
N ASP A 143 0.88 -8.29 3.91
CA ASP A 143 0.43 -9.25 2.90
C ASP A 143 0.04 -8.54 1.59
N ALA A 144 -0.57 -7.35 1.69
CA ALA A 144 -0.93 -6.54 0.53
C ALA A 144 0.28 -6.07 -0.29
N TYR A 145 1.45 -5.86 0.34
CA TYR A 145 2.69 -5.59 -0.38
C TYR A 145 3.08 -6.80 -1.24
N TYR A 146 2.99 -8.00 -0.68
CA TYR A 146 3.36 -9.24 -1.35
C TYR A 146 2.36 -9.72 -2.42
N GLU A 147 1.21 -9.09 -2.57
CA GLU A 147 0.35 -9.30 -3.73
C GLU A 147 0.99 -8.80 -5.05
N THR A 148 1.97 -7.90 -4.95
CA THR A 148 2.58 -7.25 -6.14
C THR A 148 4.09 -7.35 -6.20
N VAL A 149 4.75 -7.78 -5.13
CA VAL A 149 6.21 -7.88 -5.02
C VAL A 149 6.57 -9.23 -4.39
N GLU A 150 7.45 -9.98 -5.04
CA GLU A 150 7.93 -11.23 -4.48
C GLU A 150 8.88 -10.97 -3.29
N PRO A 151 8.82 -11.78 -2.22
CA PRO A 151 9.80 -11.74 -1.15
C PRO A 151 11.21 -11.97 -1.66
N TYR A 152 12.20 -11.39 -1.00
CA TYR A 152 13.59 -11.74 -1.30
C TYR A 152 13.87 -13.18 -0.89
N GLU A 153 14.51 -13.95 -1.77
CA GLU A 153 15.05 -15.26 -1.40
C GLU A 153 16.36 -15.12 -0.63
N SER A 154 17.21 -14.17 -1.05
CA SER A 154 18.46 -13.83 -0.36
C SER A 154 19.01 -12.49 -0.85
N PHE A 155 19.77 -11.82 -0.03
CA PHE A 155 20.68 -10.73 -0.41
C PHE A 155 21.89 -10.74 0.55
N ALA A 156 23.04 -10.31 0.02
CA ALA A 156 24.25 -10.22 0.83
C ALA A 156 24.17 -9.01 1.79
N PRO A 157 24.94 -8.99 2.90
CA PRO A 157 25.06 -7.81 3.76
C PRO A 157 25.40 -6.55 2.96
N GLN A 158 24.70 -5.45 3.22
CA GLN A 158 24.84 -4.22 2.45
C GLN A 158 25.47 -3.11 3.26
N MET A 159 26.46 -2.46 2.70
CA MET A 159 27.13 -1.31 3.30
C MET A 159 26.37 -0.03 3.03
N ILE A 160 25.23 0.16 3.73
CA ILE A 160 24.36 1.32 3.56
C ILE A 160 24.82 2.52 4.39
N TYR A 161 24.70 3.73 3.82
CA TYR A 161 25.12 4.96 4.50
C TYR A 161 24.36 6.18 3.95
N ASN A 162 24.54 7.37 4.53
CA ASN A 162 23.78 8.59 4.21
C ASN A 162 22.28 8.35 4.24
N ILE A 163 21.79 7.71 5.30
CA ILE A 163 20.40 7.31 5.44
C ILE A 163 19.56 8.53 5.85
N ASN A 164 18.63 8.92 5.00
CA ASN A 164 17.73 10.03 5.25
C ASN A 164 16.28 9.55 5.21
N VAL A 165 15.55 9.78 6.30
CA VAL A 165 14.14 9.43 6.49
C VAL A 165 13.36 10.70 6.77
N GLN A 166 12.61 11.19 5.79
CA GLN A 166 11.79 12.39 5.92
C GLN A 166 10.33 12.04 6.05
N GLN A 167 9.71 12.35 7.18
CA GLN A 167 8.27 12.19 7.36
C GLN A 167 7.53 13.25 6.52
N LEU A 168 6.54 12.78 5.76
CA LEU A 168 5.70 13.63 4.91
C LEU A 168 4.30 13.79 5.50
N SER A 169 3.78 12.73 6.12
CA SER A 169 2.46 12.72 6.75
C SER A 169 2.35 11.65 7.82
N GLU A 170 1.46 11.89 8.75
CA GLU A 170 0.97 10.95 9.74
C GLU A 170 -0.55 11.10 9.80
N THR A 171 -1.26 9.98 9.83
CA THR A 171 -2.72 9.93 9.87
C THR A 171 -3.16 8.86 10.84
N PHE A 172 -4.07 9.21 11.74
CA PHE A 172 -4.65 8.29 12.73
C PHE A 172 -5.99 7.78 12.21
N GLY A 173 -6.14 6.46 12.16
CA GLY A 173 -7.39 5.80 11.82
C GLY A 173 -8.33 5.73 13.04
N GLU A 174 -9.65 5.77 12.79
CA GLU A 174 -10.67 5.60 13.83
C GLU A 174 -10.61 4.22 14.51
N ASP A 175 -10.03 3.26 13.83
CA ASP A 175 -9.82 1.88 14.28
C ASP A 175 -8.57 1.71 15.16
N GLY A 176 -7.82 2.79 15.43
CA GLY A 176 -6.59 2.79 16.22
C GLY A 176 -5.33 2.44 15.43
N THR A 177 -5.42 2.35 14.12
CA THR A 177 -4.25 2.22 13.24
C THR A 177 -3.59 3.59 13.02
N THR A 178 -2.31 3.60 12.66
CA THR A 178 -1.61 4.81 12.23
C THR A 178 -0.95 4.55 10.88
N THR A 179 -1.07 5.51 9.98
CA THR A 179 -0.42 5.47 8.67
C THR A 179 0.56 6.62 8.55
N TRP A 180 1.79 6.30 8.18
CA TRP A 180 2.84 7.29 7.89
C TRP A 180 3.27 7.20 6.44
N THR A 181 3.67 8.33 5.87
CA THR A 181 4.33 8.38 4.56
C THR A 181 5.68 9.05 4.71
N PHE A 182 6.69 8.48 4.08
CA PHE A 182 8.07 8.97 4.14
C PHE A 182 8.69 9.11 2.76
N ASN A 183 9.60 10.08 2.63
CA ASN A 183 10.70 10.02 1.66
C ASN A 183 11.90 9.39 2.32
N VAL A 184 12.41 8.33 1.71
CA VAL A 184 13.61 7.64 2.18
C VAL A 184 14.66 7.63 1.09
N SER A 185 15.89 7.94 1.44
CA SER A 185 17.04 7.81 0.55
C SER A 185 18.25 7.34 1.33
N TYR A 186 19.08 6.54 0.71
CA TYR A 186 20.34 6.05 1.24
C TYR A 186 21.27 5.71 0.07
N MET A 187 22.54 5.55 0.36
CA MET A 187 23.57 5.08 -0.56
C MET A 187 24.06 3.69 -0.14
N ILE A 188 24.62 2.95 -1.08
CA ILE A 188 25.26 1.65 -0.82
C ILE A 188 26.70 1.75 -1.28
N TYR A 189 27.64 1.61 -0.34
CA TYR A 189 29.05 1.53 -0.63
C TYR A 189 29.38 0.15 -1.18
N ARG A 190 30.07 0.09 -2.34
CA ARG A 190 30.36 -1.16 -3.08
C ARG A 190 29.12 -2.02 -3.31
N ASN A 191 28.06 -1.43 -3.86
CA ASN A 191 26.82 -2.15 -4.16
C ASN A 191 27.10 -3.40 -5.02
N ASP A 192 26.62 -4.56 -4.57
CA ASP A 192 26.77 -5.84 -5.26
C ASP A 192 25.54 -6.24 -6.09
N GLY A 193 24.48 -5.42 -6.05
CA GLY A 193 23.27 -5.63 -6.82
C GLY A 193 22.30 -6.69 -6.27
N THR A 194 22.63 -7.40 -5.17
CA THR A 194 21.76 -8.44 -4.61
C THR A 194 20.54 -7.85 -3.91
N PHE A 195 20.68 -6.66 -3.29
CA PHE A 195 19.58 -5.94 -2.65
C PHE A 195 18.99 -4.86 -3.55
N ARG A 196 19.81 -4.02 -4.16
CA ARG A 196 19.40 -2.95 -5.08
C ARG A 196 20.18 -3.06 -6.39
N ASN A 197 19.50 -3.47 -7.45
CA ASN A 197 20.07 -3.57 -8.79
C ASN A 197 19.68 -2.40 -9.72
N ASP A 198 18.93 -1.44 -9.19
CA ASP A 198 18.42 -0.27 -9.90
C ASP A 198 19.22 1.02 -9.64
N ILE A 199 20.30 0.92 -8.87
CA ILE A 199 21.26 2.00 -8.59
C ILE A 199 22.69 1.45 -8.56
N GLY A 200 23.65 2.31 -8.92
CA GLY A 200 25.08 2.01 -8.73
C GLY A 200 25.56 2.25 -7.30
N SER A 201 26.82 1.91 -7.03
CA SER A 201 27.48 2.28 -5.76
C SER A 201 27.50 3.79 -5.59
N ASP A 202 27.41 4.24 -4.32
CA ASP A 202 27.49 5.64 -3.91
C ASP A 202 26.46 6.57 -4.58
N ALA A 203 25.37 5.98 -5.08
CA ALA A 203 24.26 6.71 -5.65
C ALA A 203 23.03 6.67 -4.73
N ALA A 204 22.35 7.79 -4.60
CA ALA A 204 21.09 7.88 -3.85
C ALA A 204 19.90 7.99 -4.80
N LYS A 205 18.84 7.28 -4.49
CA LYS A 205 17.57 7.38 -5.20
C LYS A 205 16.44 7.47 -4.17
N LYS A 206 15.66 8.54 -4.25
CA LYS A 206 14.56 8.77 -3.32
C LYS A 206 13.43 7.78 -3.57
N LEU A 207 12.95 7.17 -2.50
CA LEU A 207 11.83 6.24 -2.47
C LEU A 207 10.74 6.78 -1.54
N TYR A 208 9.49 6.51 -1.90
CA TYR A 208 8.33 6.78 -1.04
C TYR A 208 7.93 5.50 -0.32
N TYR A 209 7.91 5.55 1.00
CA TYR A 209 7.47 4.47 1.87
C TYR A 209 6.13 4.84 2.50
N GLN A 210 5.21 3.90 2.54
CA GLN A 210 4.07 3.98 3.45
C GLN A 210 4.25 2.90 4.51
N LEU A 211 4.25 3.34 5.77
CA LEU A 211 4.16 2.47 6.92
C LEU A 211 2.74 2.48 7.47
N ILE A 212 2.30 1.35 7.98
CA ILE A 212 1.07 1.23 8.75
C ILE A 212 1.37 0.52 10.07
N SER A 213 0.75 0.97 11.15
CA SER A 213 0.72 0.18 12.39
C SER A 213 -0.66 -0.44 12.58
N ASP A 214 -0.68 -1.63 13.16
CA ASP A 214 -1.89 -2.20 13.71
C ASP A 214 -2.22 -1.60 15.09
N ARG A 215 -3.32 -2.07 15.71
CA ARG A 215 -3.74 -1.64 17.04
C ARG A 215 -2.77 -1.98 18.16
N ASP A 216 -1.96 -3.01 17.95
CA ASP A 216 -0.96 -3.48 18.90
C ASP A 216 0.36 -2.70 18.76
N GLY A 217 0.44 -1.80 17.76
CA GLY A 217 1.60 -0.97 17.48
C GLY A 217 2.68 -1.66 16.66
N ASN A 218 2.37 -2.80 16.02
CA ASN A 218 3.29 -3.43 15.08
C ASN A 218 3.31 -2.63 13.78
N VAL A 219 4.49 -2.20 13.37
CA VAL A 219 4.67 -1.38 12.16
C VAL A 219 5.11 -2.24 10.99
N LYS A 220 4.49 -2.04 9.83
CA LYS A 220 4.85 -2.73 8.59
C LYS A 220 4.87 -1.76 7.39
N ILE A 221 5.66 -2.11 6.39
CA ILE A 221 5.69 -1.42 5.10
C ILE A 221 4.50 -1.93 4.27
N ASN A 222 3.64 -1.00 3.86
CA ASN A 222 2.51 -1.28 2.99
C ASN A 222 2.84 -1.10 1.51
N TYR A 223 3.73 -0.15 1.19
CA TYR A 223 4.32 -0.04 -0.14
C TYR A 223 5.65 0.74 -0.13
N ILE A 224 6.45 0.45 -1.17
CA ILE A 224 7.61 1.24 -1.56
C ILE A 224 7.44 1.61 -3.04
N THR A 225 7.65 2.87 -3.41
CA THR A 225 7.52 3.33 -4.79
C THR A 225 8.45 4.51 -5.08
N TYR A 226 8.71 4.75 -6.36
CA TYR A 226 9.47 5.93 -6.83
C TYR A 226 8.61 7.20 -6.88
N TYR A 227 7.30 7.07 -6.85
CA TYR A 227 6.36 8.18 -6.99
C TYR A 227 5.44 8.23 -5.79
N LYS A 228 5.15 9.45 -5.31
CA LYS A 228 4.12 9.62 -4.30
C LYS A 228 2.79 9.15 -4.90
N LYS A 229 2.17 8.15 -4.28
CA LYS A 229 0.79 7.79 -4.62
C LYS A 229 -0.13 8.97 -4.21
N ALA A 230 -1.02 9.38 -5.13
CA ALA A 230 -2.01 10.43 -4.89
C ALA A 230 -3.10 9.95 -3.92
#